data_e691b6f0ba18e8f259b3770df7d2f858
#
_entry.id   e691b6f0ba18e8f259b3770df7d2f858
#
_cell.length_a   1.000
_cell.length_b   1.000
_cell.length_c   1.000
_cell.angle_alpha   90.00
_cell.angle_beta   90.00
_cell.angle_gamma   90.00
#
_symmetry.space_group_name_H-M   'P 1'
#
loop_
_entity.id
_entity.type
_entity.pdbx_description
1 polymer ?
#
loop_
_entity_poly.entity_id
_entity_poly.type
_entity_poly.pdbx_seq_one_letter_code
_entity_poly.pdbx_strand_id
1 'polypeptide(L)'
;MDSEGRGRVLDPAQDGAALKALTHPLRLTLLGLLRQHGPATASELAVRTGESSASTSYHLRVLAKYAFVAEADHRDSRERRWKSVHDVTSWSNEAMHASPGGSVILGVLHRRQIEHLQQSLDRHEADLDSGRLGEEWQEPSGLSDLMPRLTPESLAELWEVFRAKTAELTARDAEDPRAEQVVLFTAGLPLAHEDTAAGEDS
;
A
#
# COMPACT_ATOMS: atom_id res chain seq x y z
N MET A 1 -12.63 -17.43 12.88
CA MET A 1 -11.43 -17.81 13.66
C MET A 1 -10.28 -17.04 13.03
N ASP A 2 -9.82 -16.01 13.73
CA ASP A 2 -8.64 -15.18 13.51
C ASP A 2 -8.47 -14.43 12.17
N SER A 3 -9.35 -13.47 11.91
CA SER A 3 -9.07 -12.37 11.01
C SER A 3 -8.81 -11.06 11.79
N GLU A 4 -8.01 -11.11 12.84
CA GLU A 4 -7.27 -9.93 13.28
C GLU A 4 -6.29 -9.61 12.15
N GLY A 5 -6.51 -8.49 11.47
CA GLY A 5 -5.83 -8.10 10.25
C GLY A 5 -4.32 -8.32 10.35
N ARG A 6 -3.76 -9.08 9.41
CA ARG A 6 -2.31 -9.34 9.30
C ARG A 6 -1.57 -8.05 8.98
N GLY A 7 -1.71 -7.03 9.84
CA GLY A 7 -0.99 -5.77 9.76
C GLY A 7 0.35 -5.89 10.50
N ARG A 8 1.40 -5.30 9.93
CA ARG A 8 2.68 -5.12 10.61
C ARG A 8 2.92 -3.64 10.87
N VAL A 9 3.12 -3.29 12.15
CA VAL A 9 3.55 -1.95 12.55
C VAL A 9 5.07 -1.97 12.71
N LEU A 10 5.78 -1.07 12.01
CA LEU A 10 7.23 -0.90 12.11
C LEU A 10 7.55 0.23 13.07
N ASP A 11 8.49 -0.04 13.97
CA ASP A 11 9.10 0.97 14.85
C ASP A 11 10.38 1.52 14.18
N PRO A 12 10.44 2.81 13.82
CA PRO A 12 11.62 3.37 13.16
C PRO A 12 12.90 3.23 13.95
N ALA A 13 12.83 3.20 15.29
CA ALA A 13 14.00 3.05 16.16
C ALA A 13 14.57 1.62 16.11
N GLN A 14 13.71 0.61 15.94
CA GLN A 14 14.09 -0.81 15.95
C GLN A 14 14.16 -1.38 14.54
N ASP A 15 13.24 -0.97 13.67
CA ASP A 15 13.05 -1.51 12.31
C ASP A 15 13.67 -0.65 11.20
N GLY A 16 14.59 0.26 11.50
CA GLY A 16 15.16 1.19 10.51
C GLY A 16 15.73 0.50 9.26
N ALA A 17 16.34 -0.68 9.40
CA ALA A 17 16.82 -1.47 8.28
C ALA A 17 15.66 -2.09 7.44
N ALA A 18 14.57 -2.49 8.07
CA ALA A 18 13.37 -2.99 7.41
C ALA A 18 12.68 -1.85 6.63
N LEU A 19 12.52 -0.67 7.26
CA LEU A 19 12.01 0.53 6.59
C LEU A 19 12.86 0.90 5.37
N LYS A 20 14.19 0.91 5.51
CA LYS A 20 15.10 1.14 4.40
C LYS A 20 14.98 0.07 3.31
N ALA A 21 14.67 -1.17 3.67
CA ALA A 21 14.41 -2.18 2.65
C ALA A 21 13.18 -1.84 1.79
N LEU A 22 12.17 -1.19 2.33
CA LEU A 22 10.98 -0.76 1.58
C LEU A 22 11.22 0.47 0.68
N THR A 23 12.32 1.21 0.81
CA THR A 23 12.57 2.37 -0.07
C THR A 23 12.97 1.98 -1.50
N HIS A 24 13.31 0.72 -1.76
CA HIS A 24 13.68 0.28 -3.10
C HIS A 24 12.43 0.04 -3.96
N PRO A 25 12.33 0.66 -5.16
CA PRO A 25 11.14 0.57 -6.02
C PRO A 25 10.67 -0.85 -6.27
N LEU A 26 11.55 -1.69 -6.81
CA LEU A 26 11.22 -3.06 -7.15
C LEU A 26 10.71 -3.87 -5.93
N ARG A 27 11.26 -3.64 -4.74
CA ARG A 27 10.79 -4.35 -3.54
C ARG A 27 9.37 -3.99 -3.16
N LEU A 28 8.98 -2.71 -3.25
CA LEU A 28 7.59 -2.30 -3.03
C LEU A 28 6.66 -2.88 -4.09
N THR A 29 7.07 -2.85 -5.36
CA THR A 29 6.30 -3.46 -6.45
C THR A 29 6.10 -4.96 -6.24
N LEU A 30 7.16 -5.70 -5.90
CA LEU A 30 7.07 -7.14 -5.62
C LEU A 30 6.16 -7.45 -4.45
N LEU A 31 6.26 -6.68 -3.36
CA LEU A 31 5.39 -6.84 -2.19
C LEU A 31 3.93 -6.54 -2.55
N GLY A 32 3.68 -5.49 -3.33
CA GLY A 32 2.35 -5.15 -3.84
C GLY A 32 1.76 -6.26 -4.71
N LEU A 33 2.53 -6.80 -5.67
CA LEU A 33 2.09 -7.90 -6.53
C LEU A 33 1.74 -9.15 -5.73
N LEU A 34 2.54 -9.50 -4.71
CA LEU A 34 2.26 -10.65 -3.84
C LEU A 34 1.02 -10.45 -2.96
N ARG A 35 0.72 -9.21 -2.55
CA ARG A 35 -0.51 -8.87 -1.84
C ARG A 35 -1.73 -8.94 -2.75
N GLN A 36 -1.60 -8.42 -3.95
CA GLN A 36 -2.69 -8.32 -4.92
C GLN A 36 -3.05 -9.66 -5.58
N HIS A 37 -2.04 -10.47 -5.93
CA HIS A 37 -2.25 -11.66 -6.75
C HIS A 37 -1.94 -12.98 -6.02
N GLY A 38 -1.59 -12.89 -4.72
CA GLY A 38 -1.23 -14.06 -3.94
C GLY A 38 0.17 -14.63 -4.26
N PRO A 39 0.45 -15.87 -3.88
CA PRO A 39 1.76 -16.46 -3.98
C PRO A 39 2.24 -16.64 -5.44
N ALA A 40 3.51 -16.23 -5.70
CA ALA A 40 4.12 -16.30 -7.02
C ALA A 40 5.60 -16.70 -6.96
N THR A 41 6.14 -17.24 -8.06
CA THR A 41 7.57 -17.50 -8.23
C THR A 41 8.32 -16.23 -8.61
N ALA A 42 9.65 -16.24 -8.44
CA ALA A 42 10.49 -15.13 -8.90
C ALA A 42 10.41 -14.92 -10.41
N SER A 43 10.24 -15.99 -11.19
CA SER A 43 10.11 -15.94 -12.65
C SER A 43 8.79 -15.28 -13.08
N GLU A 44 7.66 -15.66 -12.45
CA GLU A 44 6.35 -15.03 -12.70
C GLU A 44 6.37 -13.53 -12.38
N LEU A 45 7.00 -13.16 -11.26
CA LEU A 45 7.12 -11.75 -10.87
C LEU A 45 8.09 -10.97 -11.77
N ALA A 46 9.14 -11.61 -12.26
CA ALA A 46 10.09 -11.01 -13.21
C ALA A 46 9.39 -10.60 -14.52
N VAL A 47 8.52 -11.48 -15.05
CA VAL A 47 7.71 -11.18 -16.25
C VAL A 47 6.80 -9.98 -16.02
N ARG A 48 6.15 -9.89 -14.83
CA ARG A 48 5.23 -8.77 -14.50
C ARG A 48 5.92 -7.43 -14.30
N THR A 49 7.19 -7.46 -13.85
CA THR A 49 7.95 -6.25 -13.54
C THR A 49 8.89 -5.80 -14.65
N GLY A 50 9.08 -6.62 -15.69
CA GLY A 50 10.08 -6.39 -16.74
C GLY A 50 11.53 -6.59 -16.27
N GLU A 51 11.72 -7.25 -15.13
CA GLU A 51 13.02 -7.47 -14.51
C GLU A 51 13.58 -8.87 -14.81
N SER A 52 14.85 -9.10 -14.52
CA SER A 52 15.41 -10.46 -14.59
C SER A 52 14.99 -11.30 -13.38
N SER A 53 14.83 -12.63 -13.56
CA SER A 53 14.57 -13.57 -12.45
C SER A 53 15.65 -13.51 -11.36
N ALA A 54 16.91 -13.25 -11.72
CA ALA A 54 18.01 -13.11 -10.78
C ALA A 54 17.83 -11.86 -9.89
N SER A 55 17.51 -10.69 -10.47
CA SER A 55 17.20 -9.46 -9.77
C SER A 55 15.99 -9.66 -8.84
N THR A 56 14.91 -10.21 -9.37
CA THR A 56 13.69 -10.49 -8.62
C THR A 56 13.95 -11.42 -7.44
N SER A 57 14.66 -12.53 -7.64
CA SER A 57 15.05 -13.45 -6.57
C SER A 57 15.89 -12.79 -5.49
N TYR A 58 16.82 -11.90 -5.86
CA TYR A 58 17.61 -11.15 -4.90
C TYR A 58 16.72 -10.26 -4.02
N HIS A 59 15.83 -9.48 -4.64
CA HIS A 59 14.97 -8.57 -3.91
C HIS A 59 13.94 -9.28 -3.02
N LEU A 60 13.42 -10.43 -3.45
CA LEU A 60 12.56 -11.28 -2.63
C LEU A 60 13.29 -11.82 -1.38
N ARG A 61 14.56 -12.24 -1.51
CA ARG A 61 15.37 -12.65 -0.35
C ARG A 61 15.60 -11.49 0.61
N VAL A 62 15.82 -10.26 0.10
CA VAL A 62 15.94 -9.08 0.96
C VAL A 62 14.63 -8.82 1.71
N LEU A 63 13.47 -8.91 1.05
CA LEU A 63 12.17 -8.80 1.71
C LEU A 63 11.94 -9.90 2.75
N ALA A 64 12.36 -11.15 2.44
CA ALA A 64 12.24 -12.28 3.37
C ALA A 64 13.12 -12.10 4.62
N LYS A 65 14.32 -11.54 4.46
CA LYS A 65 15.21 -11.22 5.59
C LYS A 65 14.52 -10.35 6.65
N TYR A 66 13.61 -9.47 6.22
CA TYR A 66 12.85 -8.58 7.10
C TYR A 66 11.40 -9.04 7.32
N ALA A 67 11.07 -10.29 7.00
CA ALA A 67 9.75 -10.89 7.19
C ALA A 67 8.59 -10.14 6.49
N PHE A 68 8.84 -9.48 5.37
CA PHE A 68 7.77 -8.94 4.52
C PHE A 68 7.15 -9.99 3.62
N VAL A 69 7.96 -10.96 3.20
CA VAL A 69 7.54 -12.12 2.41
C VAL A 69 8.10 -13.39 3.03
N ALA A 70 7.46 -14.51 2.76
CA ALA A 70 7.91 -15.84 3.16
C ALA A 70 7.74 -16.81 1.98
N GLU A 71 8.40 -17.95 2.06
CA GLU A 71 8.13 -19.07 1.14
C GLU A 71 6.71 -19.58 1.41
N ALA A 72 5.97 -19.82 0.34
CA ALA A 72 4.66 -20.46 0.41
C ALA A 72 4.85 -21.99 0.39
N ASP A 73 3.93 -22.72 1.02
CA ASP A 73 3.94 -24.17 1.00
C ASP A 73 3.80 -24.71 -0.43
N HIS A 74 4.60 -25.70 -0.79
CA HIS A 74 4.65 -26.26 -2.12
C HIS A 74 3.83 -27.56 -2.21
N ARG A 75 3.03 -27.67 -3.27
CA ARG A 75 2.51 -28.98 -3.72
C ARG A 75 3.50 -29.74 -4.63
N ASP A 76 4.46 -29.00 -5.26
CA ASP A 76 5.50 -29.56 -6.13
C ASP A 76 6.85 -28.89 -5.86
N SER A 77 7.88 -29.70 -5.60
CA SER A 77 9.18 -29.30 -5.05
C SER A 77 10.15 -28.63 -6.03
N ARG A 78 9.70 -28.17 -7.20
CA ARG A 78 10.62 -27.68 -8.26
C ARG A 78 10.86 -26.17 -8.27
N GLU A 79 9.90 -25.35 -7.79
CA GLU A 79 10.05 -23.89 -7.82
C GLU A 79 9.60 -23.25 -6.51
N ARG A 80 10.46 -22.38 -6.00
CA ARG A 80 10.19 -21.61 -4.79
C ARG A 80 9.12 -20.54 -5.08
N ARG A 81 7.97 -20.61 -4.40
CA ARG A 81 6.94 -19.58 -4.42
C ARG A 81 7.06 -18.69 -3.18
N TRP A 82 6.78 -17.42 -3.37
CA TRP A 82 6.80 -16.41 -2.33
C TRP A 82 5.38 -15.91 -2.07
N LYS A 83 5.09 -15.61 -0.81
CA LYS A 83 3.82 -14.98 -0.39
C LYS A 83 4.12 -13.77 0.50
N SER A 84 3.24 -12.76 0.49
CA SER A 84 3.27 -11.71 1.50
C SER A 84 2.93 -12.29 2.88
N VAL A 85 3.64 -11.84 3.91
CA VAL A 85 3.37 -12.24 5.30
C VAL A 85 2.26 -11.38 5.91
N HIS A 86 2.18 -10.11 5.49
CA HIS A 86 1.25 -9.13 6.03
C HIS A 86 0.51 -8.41 4.90
N ASP A 87 -0.77 -8.20 5.10
CA ASP A 87 -1.61 -7.50 4.12
C ASP A 87 -1.33 -6.00 4.12
N VAL A 88 -1.00 -5.44 5.30
CA VAL A 88 -0.68 -4.03 5.50
C VAL A 88 0.64 -3.88 6.24
N THR A 89 1.42 -2.86 5.89
CA THR A 89 2.58 -2.39 6.65
C THR A 89 2.36 -0.93 7.01
N SER A 90 2.45 -0.59 8.28
CA SER A 90 2.25 0.75 8.80
C SER A 90 3.38 1.15 9.75
N TRP A 91 3.46 2.42 10.07
CA TRP A 91 4.39 3.02 11.03
C TRP A 91 3.77 4.27 11.66
N SER A 92 4.32 4.71 12.80
CA SER A 92 3.97 5.99 13.39
C SER A 92 4.68 7.12 12.64
N ASN A 93 3.94 8.09 12.11
CA ASN A 93 4.52 9.28 11.49
C ASN A 93 5.34 10.10 12.50
N GLU A 94 4.86 10.22 13.75
CA GLU A 94 5.58 10.90 14.83
C GLU A 94 6.93 10.23 15.08
N ALA A 95 6.95 8.91 15.26
CA ALA A 95 8.19 8.15 15.46
C ALA A 95 9.14 8.25 14.26
N MET A 96 8.61 8.28 13.02
CA MET A 96 9.41 8.50 11.81
C MET A 96 10.07 9.88 11.82
N HIS A 97 9.32 10.94 12.14
CA HIS A 97 9.88 12.31 12.22
C HIS A 97 10.91 12.47 13.34
N ALA A 98 10.73 11.76 14.46
CA ALA A 98 11.68 11.76 15.57
C ALA A 98 12.96 10.93 15.31
N SER A 99 12.95 10.03 14.33
CA SER A 99 14.08 9.15 14.05
C SER A 99 15.09 9.76 13.07
N PRO A 100 16.41 9.52 13.24
CA PRO A 100 17.42 9.97 12.29
C PRO A 100 17.16 9.44 10.87
N GLY A 101 16.98 10.34 9.91
CA GLY A 101 16.70 9.99 8.51
C GLY A 101 15.26 9.52 8.21
N GLY A 102 14.39 9.46 9.20
CA GLY A 102 13.00 9.02 9.04
C GLY A 102 12.20 9.88 8.06
N SER A 103 12.35 11.20 8.11
CA SER A 103 11.71 12.12 7.15
C SER A 103 12.15 11.85 5.69
N VAL A 104 13.42 11.50 5.46
CA VAL A 104 13.90 11.13 4.13
C VAL A 104 13.27 9.83 3.65
N ILE A 105 13.17 8.83 4.54
CA ILE A 105 12.50 7.55 4.25
C ILE A 105 11.03 7.79 3.92
N LEU A 106 10.32 8.57 4.74
CA LEU A 106 8.90 8.96 4.49
C LEU A 106 8.75 9.61 3.11
N GLY A 107 9.59 10.58 2.78
CA GLY A 107 9.53 11.25 1.48
C GLY A 107 9.72 10.29 0.30
N VAL A 108 10.55 9.25 0.44
CA VAL A 108 10.67 8.19 -0.57
C VAL A 108 9.40 7.34 -0.63
N LEU A 109 8.89 6.90 0.52
CA LEU A 109 7.69 6.05 0.59
C LEU A 109 6.46 6.78 0.03
N HIS A 110 6.26 8.05 0.38
CA HIS A 110 5.15 8.86 -0.16
C HIS A 110 5.24 9.02 -1.68
N ARG A 111 6.42 9.31 -2.23
CA ARG A 111 6.58 9.36 -3.70
C ARG A 111 6.21 8.03 -4.36
N ARG A 112 6.58 6.89 -3.77
CA ARG A 112 6.20 5.57 -4.28
C ARG A 112 4.69 5.30 -4.20
N GLN A 113 4.04 5.77 -3.14
CA GLN A 113 2.58 5.70 -3.03
C GLN A 113 1.89 6.53 -4.12
N ILE A 114 2.40 7.73 -4.42
CA ILE A 114 1.87 8.58 -5.50
C ILE A 114 2.07 7.91 -6.86
N GLU A 115 3.27 7.37 -7.13
CA GLU A 115 3.54 6.61 -8.35
C GLU A 115 2.61 5.38 -8.50
N HIS A 116 2.36 4.68 -7.39
CA HIS A 116 1.44 3.54 -7.38
C HIS A 116 -0.01 3.97 -7.61
N LEU A 117 -0.45 5.09 -7.02
CA LEU A 117 -1.76 5.68 -7.30
C LEU A 117 -1.94 5.97 -8.78
N GLN A 118 -0.96 6.65 -9.40
CA GLN A 118 -1.00 6.97 -10.83
C GLN A 118 -1.13 5.70 -11.69
N GLN A 119 -0.29 4.69 -11.45
CA GLN A 119 -0.33 3.43 -12.18
C GLN A 119 -1.66 2.68 -11.98
N SER A 120 -2.25 2.76 -10.78
CA SER A 120 -3.54 2.14 -10.48
C SER A 120 -4.68 2.83 -11.20
N LEU A 121 -4.63 4.17 -11.30
CA LEU A 121 -5.60 4.97 -12.03
C LEU A 121 -5.53 4.68 -13.53
N ASP A 122 -4.34 4.73 -14.13
CA ASP A 122 -4.14 4.43 -15.55
C ASP A 122 -4.66 3.04 -15.92
N ARG A 123 -4.41 2.05 -15.05
CA ARG A 123 -4.90 0.69 -15.24
C ARG A 123 -6.42 0.60 -15.11
N HIS A 124 -6.99 1.26 -14.11
CA HIS A 124 -8.43 1.28 -13.87
C HIS A 124 -9.18 1.85 -15.06
N GLU A 125 -8.72 2.99 -15.61
CA GLU A 125 -9.28 3.60 -16.80
C GLU A 125 -9.20 2.65 -18.01
N ALA A 126 -8.07 2.01 -18.24
CA ALA A 126 -7.90 1.02 -19.31
C ALA A 126 -8.79 -0.23 -19.13
N ASP A 127 -9.05 -0.66 -17.88
CA ASP A 127 -9.92 -1.79 -17.59
C ASP A 127 -11.40 -1.46 -17.84
N LEU A 128 -11.84 -0.24 -17.55
CA LEU A 128 -13.17 0.26 -17.90
C LEU A 128 -13.33 0.41 -19.43
N ASP A 129 -12.39 1.07 -20.09
CA ASP A 129 -12.44 1.32 -21.54
C ASP A 129 -12.45 0.04 -22.37
N SER A 130 -11.77 -1.00 -21.91
CA SER A 130 -11.74 -2.31 -22.56
C SER A 130 -12.89 -3.24 -22.17
N GLY A 131 -13.78 -2.82 -21.26
CA GLY A 131 -14.89 -3.65 -20.75
C GLY A 131 -14.43 -4.83 -19.89
N ARG A 132 -13.20 -4.86 -19.38
CA ARG A 132 -12.74 -5.85 -18.40
C ARG A 132 -13.41 -5.66 -17.04
N LEU A 133 -13.72 -4.41 -16.69
CA LEU A 133 -14.61 -4.06 -15.58
C LEU A 133 -15.99 -3.74 -16.13
N GLY A 134 -17.05 -4.22 -15.49
CA GLY A 134 -18.42 -3.97 -15.87
C GLY A 134 -18.85 -2.52 -15.61
N GLU A 135 -19.95 -2.09 -16.25
CA GLU A 135 -20.50 -0.74 -16.09
C GLU A 135 -20.87 -0.39 -14.64
N GLU A 136 -21.16 -1.39 -13.82
CA GLU A 136 -21.46 -1.23 -12.38
C GLU A 136 -20.30 -0.64 -11.58
N TRP A 137 -19.08 -0.68 -12.12
CA TRP A 137 -17.89 -0.10 -11.49
C TRP A 137 -17.66 1.37 -11.83
N GLN A 138 -18.36 1.93 -12.82
CA GLN A 138 -18.15 3.31 -13.27
C GLN A 138 -18.51 4.34 -12.19
N GLU A 139 -19.70 4.16 -11.56
CA GLU A 139 -20.18 5.13 -10.57
C GLU A 139 -19.47 5.06 -9.21
N PRO A 140 -19.20 3.86 -8.62
CA PRO A 140 -18.58 3.79 -7.29
C PRO A 140 -17.06 3.96 -7.29
N SER A 141 -16.41 4.01 -8.46
CA SER A 141 -14.95 4.09 -8.56
C SER A 141 -14.46 5.45 -9.09
N GLY A 142 -13.16 5.67 -9.02
CA GLY A 142 -12.53 6.89 -9.49
C GLY A 142 -11.75 7.63 -8.42
N LEU A 143 -11.31 8.83 -8.73
CA LEU A 143 -10.55 9.71 -7.84
C LEU A 143 -11.39 10.95 -7.50
N SER A 144 -11.52 11.25 -6.21
CA SER A 144 -12.15 12.47 -5.72
C SER A 144 -11.41 13.05 -4.55
N ASP A 145 -11.57 14.33 -4.30
CA ASP A 145 -11.04 15.04 -3.15
C ASP A 145 -12.15 15.71 -2.35
N LEU A 146 -11.92 15.84 -1.04
CA LEU A 146 -12.79 16.54 -0.11
C LEU A 146 -11.92 17.49 0.74
N MET A 147 -12.43 18.67 1.03
CA MET A 147 -11.72 19.67 1.85
C MET A 147 -12.49 20.05 3.12
N PRO A 148 -12.77 19.10 4.02
CA PRO A 148 -13.46 19.38 5.27
C PRO A 148 -12.53 20.07 6.27
N ARG A 149 -13.10 20.84 7.20
CA ARG A 149 -12.37 21.33 8.37
C ARG A 149 -12.54 20.32 9.51
N LEU A 150 -11.46 19.67 9.91
CA LEU A 150 -11.45 18.64 10.95
C LEU A 150 -10.41 18.99 12.03
N THR A 151 -10.65 18.49 13.25
CA THR A 151 -9.62 18.43 14.28
C THR A 151 -8.77 17.19 14.11
N PRO A 152 -7.57 17.10 14.73
CA PRO A 152 -6.77 15.87 14.73
C PRO A 152 -7.55 14.65 15.23
N GLU A 153 -8.38 14.81 16.27
CA GLU A 153 -9.20 13.74 16.86
C GLU A 153 -10.27 13.27 15.86
N SER A 154 -10.96 14.19 15.19
CA SER A 154 -11.97 13.85 14.17
C SER A 154 -11.33 13.14 12.97
N LEU A 155 -10.12 13.54 12.56
CA LEU A 155 -9.40 12.85 11.49
C LEU A 155 -8.99 11.44 11.93
N ALA A 156 -8.54 11.26 13.17
CA ALA A 156 -8.19 9.94 13.71
C ALA A 156 -9.42 9.02 13.76
N GLU A 157 -10.55 9.51 14.24
CA GLU A 157 -11.82 8.77 14.26
C GLU A 157 -12.26 8.36 12.87
N LEU A 158 -12.15 9.25 11.87
CA LEU A 158 -12.48 8.95 10.48
C LEU A 158 -11.64 7.77 9.96
N TRP A 159 -10.35 7.71 10.29
CA TRP A 159 -9.49 6.59 9.90
C TRP A 159 -9.86 5.28 10.58
N GLU A 160 -10.30 5.31 11.83
CA GLU A 160 -10.77 4.11 12.53
C GLU A 160 -12.04 3.58 11.91
N VAL A 161 -13.02 4.44 11.67
CA VAL A 161 -14.28 4.09 11.00
C VAL A 161 -14.00 3.52 9.60
N PHE A 162 -13.13 4.17 8.82
CA PHE A 162 -12.76 3.69 7.49
C PHE A 162 -12.16 2.28 7.53
N ARG A 163 -11.18 2.04 8.42
CA ARG A 163 -10.56 0.71 8.56
C ARG A 163 -11.56 -0.36 8.99
N ALA A 164 -12.39 -0.07 10.00
CA ALA A 164 -13.40 -0.99 10.50
C ALA A 164 -14.42 -1.34 9.42
N LYS A 165 -14.90 -0.32 8.67
CA LYS A 165 -15.88 -0.53 7.61
C LYS A 165 -15.29 -1.29 6.42
N THR A 166 -14.06 -1.01 6.05
CA THR A 166 -13.35 -1.76 5.00
C THR A 166 -13.21 -3.24 5.37
N ALA A 167 -12.81 -3.54 6.60
CA ALA A 167 -12.70 -4.92 7.08
C ALA A 167 -14.05 -5.66 7.08
N GLU A 168 -15.12 -5.00 7.54
CA GLU A 168 -16.51 -5.54 7.52
C GLU A 168 -16.93 -5.88 6.10
N LEU A 169 -16.76 -4.95 5.16
CA LEU A 169 -17.19 -5.13 3.77
C LEU A 169 -16.35 -6.21 3.08
N THR A 170 -15.04 -6.25 3.29
CA THR A 170 -14.15 -7.30 2.76
C THR A 170 -14.58 -8.69 3.25
N ALA A 171 -14.94 -8.83 4.53
CA ALA A 171 -15.42 -10.09 5.08
C ALA A 171 -16.79 -10.50 4.51
N ARG A 172 -17.70 -9.52 4.33
CA ARG A 172 -19.01 -9.75 3.75
C ARG A 172 -18.92 -10.25 2.31
N ASP A 173 -18.05 -9.66 1.51
CA ASP A 173 -17.97 -9.88 0.08
C ASP A 173 -16.95 -10.98 -0.31
N ALA A 174 -16.32 -11.66 0.67
CA ALA A 174 -15.25 -12.63 0.45
C ALA A 174 -15.63 -13.81 -0.47
N GLU A 175 -16.89 -14.21 -0.48
CA GLU A 175 -17.41 -15.31 -1.30
C GLU A 175 -18.28 -14.81 -2.49
N ASP A 176 -18.43 -13.50 -2.67
CA ASP A 176 -19.22 -12.93 -3.77
C ASP A 176 -18.39 -12.98 -5.07
N PRO A 177 -18.87 -13.69 -6.11
CA PRO A 177 -18.14 -13.81 -7.38
C PRO A 177 -18.03 -12.50 -8.18
N ARG A 178 -18.78 -11.44 -7.77
CA ARG A 178 -18.71 -10.10 -8.36
C ARG A 178 -17.67 -9.23 -7.67
N ALA A 179 -17.08 -9.69 -6.55
CA ALA A 179 -16.09 -8.93 -5.83
C ALA A 179 -14.78 -8.87 -6.62
N GLU A 180 -14.29 -7.65 -6.85
CA GLU A 180 -13.05 -7.37 -7.53
C GLU A 180 -12.00 -6.83 -6.56
N GLN A 181 -10.73 -6.94 -6.93
CA GLN A 181 -9.64 -6.38 -6.14
C GLN A 181 -9.64 -4.85 -6.28
N VAL A 182 -10.01 -4.14 -5.24
CA VAL A 182 -10.01 -2.67 -5.20
C VAL A 182 -8.76 -2.15 -4.51
N VAL A 183 -8.09 -1.18 -5.12
CA VAL A 183 -6.96 -0.45 -4.51
C VAL A 183 -7.50 0.84 -3.88
N LEU A 184 -7.40 0.95 -2.56
CA LEU A 184 -7.83 2.13 -1.80
C LEU A 184 -6.62 2.96 -1.36
N PHE A 185 -6.65 4.25 -1.69
CA PHE A 185 -5.67 5.22 -1.21
C PHE A 185 -6.33 6.16 -0.22
N THR A 186 -5.64 6.45 0.88
CA THR A 186 -6.12 7.39 1.89
C THR A 186 -5.03 8.40 2.21
N ALA A 187 -5.39 9.69 2.23
CA ALA A 187 -4.49 10.78 2.61
C ALA A 187 -5.27 11.81 3.43
N GLY A 188 -4.78 12.15 4.61
CA GLY A 188 -5.27 13.26 5.42
C GLY A 188 -4.12 14.24 5.59
N LEU A 189 -4.16 15.37 4.88
CA LEU A 189 -3.07 16.33 4.79
C LEU A 189 -3.55 17.70 5.31
N PRO A 190 -3.41 17.99 6.62
CA PRO A 190 -3.74 19.28 7.15
C PRO A 190 -2.93 20.39 6.46
N LEU A 191 -3.61 21.39 5.94
CA LEU A 191 -2.99 22.58 5.37
C LEU A 191 -3.05 23.69 6.41
N ALA A 192 -1.90 24.25 6.78
CA ALA A 192 -1.86 25.45 7.62
C ALA A 192 -2.50 26.62 6.87
N HIS A 193 -3.22 27.48 7.60
CA HIS A 193 -3.68 28.73 7.01
C HIS A 193 -2.44 29.55 6.60
N GLU A 194 -2.44 30.07 5.39
CA GLU A 194 -1.53 31.16 5.04
C GLU A 194 -1.93 32.35 5.91
N ASP A 195 -1.05 32.77 6.81
CA ASP A 195 -1.23 34.04 7.53
C ASP A 195 -1.31 35.14 6.48
N THR A 196 -2.49 35.69 6.27
CA THR A 196 -2.68 36.95 5.55
C THR A 196 -2.12 38.07 6.41
N ALA A 197 -0.83 38.04 6.68
CA ALA A 197 -0.10 39.12 7.29
C ALA A 197 0.40 40.05 6.19
N ALA A 198 -0.48 40.87 5.64
CA ALA A 198 -0.05 42.08 4.96
C ALA A 198 -1.25 43.05 4.80
N GLY A 199 -1.26 44.08 5.55
CA GLY A 199 -1.99 45.29 5.18
C GLY A 199 -2.88 45.93 6.23
N GLU A 200 -2.32 46.33 7.36
CA GLU A 200 -2.80 47.49 8.08
C GLU A 200 -1.60 48.33 8.50
N ASP A 201 -1.08 49.08 7.53
CA ASP A 201 -0.36 50.33 7.78
C ASP A 201 -0.76 51.32 6.69
N SER A 202 -1.74 52.14 7.02
CA SER A 202 -1.93 53.45 6.39
C SER A 202 -2.77 54.35 7.28
#